data_4363d6676506b731cd8eb240629fc4fd
#
_entry.id   4363d6676506b731cd8eb240629fc4fd
#
_cell.length_a   1.000
_cell.length_b   1.000
_cell.length_c   1.000
_cell.angle_alpha   90.00
_cell.angle_beta   90.00
_cell.angle_gamma   90.00
#
_symmetry.space_group_name_H-M   'P 1'
#
loop_
_entity.id
_entity.type
_entity.pdbx_description
1 polymer ?
#
loop_
_entity_poly.entity_id
_entity_poly.type
_entity_poly.pdbx_seq_one_letter_code
_entity_poly.pdbx_strand_id
1 'polypeptide(L)'
;MGQSQSKKHDMAIAFVFFNPSKSKRILMNYLYTLNRLTDFPCYTIELVFDNRNPEIPASPNVFHVNSHSYMFHKERLCRVLESKIPKKYTKIAFLDADLIFSDAKWYSDMSEKLNTHDVVQAFEFGHWLDLTYKNVSLTRETSVKCPGNVYSHKFHPGFGWGFRREWYNKVGFFDWAVSGSGDTLSVAAWMKQSFPKGAHSLPKSMNSVYQDYCTMKKPKISYLEGIHVFHLYHGSRVNRQYVHRHSILNIERDIRTLLKVNKDGAYEWVEPSRWNSKLLGYFIARDDDGVELPEVEKPKVTS
;
A
#
# COMPACT_ATOMS: atom_id res chain seq x y z
N MET A 1 22.06 38.94 6.70
CA MET A 1 21.06 38.00 7.22
C MET A 1 20.23 37.51 6.07
N GLY A 2 20.58 36.37 5.47
CA GLY A 2 19.83 35.78 4.36
C GLY A 2 18.56 35.15 4.89
N GLN A 3 17.39 35.63 4.47
CA GLN A 3 16.14 34.94 4.67
C GLN A 3 16.23 33.60 3.90
N SER A 4 16.25 32.50 4.66
CA SER A 4 16.01 31.16 4.11
C SER A 4 14.64 31.17 3.46
N GLN A 5 14.58 31.24 2.13
CA GLN A 5 13.36 30.96 1.40
C GLN A 5 12.96 29.51 1.75
N SER A 6 11.88 29.37 2.54
CA SER A 6 11.30 28.05 2.79
C SER A 6 11.04 27.38 1.45
N LYS A 7 11.71 26.27 1.16
CA LYS A 7 11.46 25.47 -0.06
C LYS A 7 9.98 25.18 -0.12
N LYS A 8 9.28 25.72 -1.08
CA LYS A 8 7.84 25.54 -1.27
C LYS A 8 7.62 24.10 -1.73
N HIS A 9 7.20 23.22 -0.82
CA HIS A 9 6.86 21.84 -1.15
C HIS A 9 5.66 21.80 -2.09
N ASP A 10 5.79 21.10 -3.20
CA ASP A 10 4.74 20.87 -4.21
C ASP A 10 4.16 19.46 -4.16
N MET A 11 4.77 18.58 -3.35
CA MET A 11 4.36 17.20 -3.12
C MET A 11 3.97 16.99 -1.66
N ALA A 12 2.84 16.32 -1.40
CA ALA A 12 2.46 15.83 -0.09
C ALA A 12 2.83 14.35 0.07
N ILE A 13 3.22 13.96 1.29
CA ILE A 13 3.37 12.55 1.66
C ILE A 13 2.07 12.11 2.33
N ALA A 14 1.58 10.93 1.96
CA ALA A 14 0.31 10.40 2.39
C ALA A 14 0.46 8.99 2.97
N PHE A 15 -0.04 8.79 4.18
CA PHE A 15 -0.04 7.51 4.89
C PHE A 15 -1.46 7.01 5.12
N VAL A 16 -1.65 5.72 4.88
CA VAL A 16 -2.84 5.01 5.33
C VAL A 16 -2.46 4.14 6.51
N PHE A 17 -3.07 4.40 7.65
CA PHE A 17 -2.91 3.60 8.84
C PHE A 17 -4.20 2.83 9.14
N PHE A 18 -4.11 1.51 9.22
CA PHE A 18 -5.18 0.67 9.74
C PHE A 18 -4.59 -0.53 10.47
N ASN A 19 -5.08 -0.77 11.68
CA ASN A 19 -4.53 -1.76 12.60
C ASN A 19 -5.66 -2.64 13.17
N PRO A 20 -6.23 -3.55 12.37
CA PRO A 20 -7.36 -4.38 12.79
C PRO A 20 -7.01 -5.31 13.94
N SER A 21 -5.77 -5.80 14.02
CA SER A 21 -5.27 -6.70 15.06
C SER A 21 -4.78 -5.97 16.33
N LYS A 22 -4.74 -4.63 16.35
CA LYS A 22 -4.16 -3.82 17.42
C LYS A 22 -2.70 -4.15 17.72
N SER A 23 -1.92 -4.44 16.70
CA SER A 23 -0.48 -4.68 16.80
C SER A 23 0.23 -3.43 17.31
N LYS A 24 1.02 -3.57 18.35
CA LYS A 24 1.87 -2.50 18.88
C LYS A 24 3.00 -2.16 17.91
N ARG A 25 3.50 -3.15 17.19
CA ARG A 25 4.59 -3.00 16.24
C ARG A 25 4.18 -2.18 15.02
N ILE A 26 2.98 -2.39 14.49
CA ILE A 26 2.46 -1.57 13.40
C ILE A 26 2.40 -0.09 13.81
N LEU A 27 1.88 0.21 15.00
CA LEU A 27 1.84 1.59 15.51
C LEU A 27 3.24 2.17 15.73
N MET A 28 4.14 1.39 16.34
CA MET A 28 5.51 1.81 16.61
C MET A 28 6.27 2.10 15.30
N ASN A 29 6.14 1.24 14.28
CA ASN A 29 6.77 1.43 12.98
C ASN A 29 6.26 2.70 12.29
N TYR A 30 4.94 2.94 12.33
CA TYR A 30 4.34 4.16 11.79
C TYR A 30 4.92 5.42 12.46
N LEU A 31 4.94 5.45 13.80
CA LEU A 31 5.46 6.60 14.54
C LEU A 31 6.95 6.82 14.25
N TYR A 32 7.73 5.75 14.13
CA TYR A 32 9.14 5.81 13.80
C TYR A 32 9.37 6.34 12.37
N THR A 33 8.58 5.90 11.41
CA THR A 33 8.63 6.39 10.02
C THR A 33 8.25 7.87 9.96
N LEU A 34 7.14 8.25 10.59
CA LEU A 34 6.65 9.63 10.58
C LEU A 34 7.65 10.60 11.21
N ASN A 35 8.29 10.21 12.32
CA ASN A 35 9.28 11.05 13.02
C ASN A 35 10.54 11.35 12.17
N ARG A 36 10.82 10.57 11.13
CA ARG A 36 11.91 10.81 10.17
C ARG A 36 11.51 11.73 9.01
N LEU A 37 10.25 12.11 8.93
CA LEU A 37 9.69 12.88 7.83
C LEU A 37 9.09 14.23 8.30
N THR A 38 9.51 14.72 9.46
CA THR A 38 8.99 15.95 10.09
C THR A 38 9.18 17.21 9.25
N ASP A 39 10.19 17.22 8.37
CA ASP A 39 10.48 18.36 7.48
C ASP A 39 9.57 18.39 6.23
N PHE A 40 8.73 17.39 6.05
CA PHE A 40 7.88 17.24 4.87
C PHE A 40 6.39 17.34 5.22
N PRO A 41 5.55 17.77 4.28
CA PRO A 41 4.10 17.84 4.48
C PRO A 41 3.47 16.43 4.49
N CYS A 42 3.39 15.82 5.66
CA CYS A 42 2.81 14.50 5.88
C CYS A 42 1.34 14.60 6.25
N TYR A 43 0.53 13.73 5.66
CA TYR A 43 -0.90 13.57 5.92
C TYR A 43 -1.20 12.10 6.19
N THR A 44 -2.02 11.83 7.19
CA THR A 44 -2.40 10.46 7.56
C THR A 44 -3.92 10.31 7.57
N ILE A 45 -4.40 9.18 7.09
CA ILE A 45 -5.75 8.71 7.33
C ILE A 45 -5.68 7.44 8.17
N GLU A 46 -6.36 7.46 9.32
CA GLU A 46 -6.53 6.28 10.16
C GLU A 46 -7.90 5.69 9.97
N LEU A 47 -7.96 4.37 9.74
CA LEU A 47 -9.21 3.62 9.79
C LEU A 47 -9.45 3.10 11.19
N VAL A 48 -10.46 3.65 11.84
CA VAL A 48 -10.91 3.26 13.18
C VAL A 48 -11.99 2.19 13.05
N PHE A 49 -11.75 1.00 13.62
CA PHE A 49 -12.69 -0.10 13.58
C PHE A 49 -13.65 -0.08 14.75
N ASP A 50 -14.95 -0.35 14.48
CA ASP A 50 -15.99 -0.58 15.49
C ASP A 50 -16.11 0.55 16.52
N ASN A 51 -15.94 1.81 16.08
CA ASN A 51 -15.96 3.01 16.93
C ASN A 51 -14.97 2.95 18.13
N ARG A 52 -13.83 2.27 17.96
CA ARG A 52 -12.74 2.28 18.95
C ARG A 52 -12.17 3.69 19.08
N ASN A 53 -11.39 3.94 20.12
CA ASN A 53 -10.58 5.15 20.16
C ASN A 53 -9.50 5.07 19.07
N PRO A 54 -9.25 6.18 18.33
CA PRO A 54 -8.12 6.26 17.41
C PRO A 54 -6.80 5.98 18.12
N GLU A 55 -5.86 5.34 17.42
CA GLU A 55 -4.50 5.10 17.90
C GLU A 55 -3.58 6.30 17.63
N ILE A 56 -3.91 7.08 16.58
CA ILE A 56 -3.17 8.29 16.22
C ILE A 56 -3.94 9.51 16.72
N PRO A 57 -3.30 10.40 17.50
CA PRO A 57 -3.95 11.62 17.97
C PRO A 57 -4.43 12.51 16.83
N ALA A 58 -5.60 13.13 17.02
CA ALA A 58 -6.14 14.07 16.05
C ALA A 58 -5.19 15.28 15.85
N SER A 59 -5.01 15.69 14.61
CA SER A 59 -4.27 16.89 14.23
C SER A 59 -4.79 17.44 12.90
N PRO A 60 -4.39 18.63 12.47
CA PRO A 60 -4.81 19.19 11.17
C PRO A 60 -4.46 18.31 9.96
N ASN A 61 -3.49 17.42 10.09
CA ASN A 61 -3.01 16.52 9.03
C ASN A 61 -3.39 15.05 9.28
N VAL A 62 -4.17 14.76 10.31
CA VAL A 62 -4.63 13.40 10.64
C VAL A 62 -6.14 13.34 10.53
N PHE A 63 -6.63 12.42 9.73
CA PHE A 63 -8.05 12.21 9.45
C PHE A 63 -8.46 10.83 9.94
N HIS A 64 -9.55 10.76 10.71
CA HIS A 64 -10.13 9.50 11.17
C HIS A 64 -11.35 9.14 10.32
N VAL A 65 -11.42 7.89 9.93
CA VAL A 65 -12.53 7.29 9.17
C VAL A 65 -12.98 6.05 9.93
N ASN A 66 -14.27 5.89 10.13
CA ASN A 66 -14.80 4.71 10.83
C ASN A 66 -15.26 3.64 9.85
N SER A 67 -15.08 2.37 10.21
CA SER A 67 -15.67 1.23 9.52
C SER A 67 -15.98 0.09 10.48
N HIS A 68 -17.07 -0.64 10.19
CA HIS A 68 -17.44 -1.89 10.85
C HIS A 68 -17.05 -3.12 10.01
N SER A 69 -16.29 -2.91 8.93
CA SER A 69 -15.94 -3.97 7.99
C SER A 69 -14.45 -4.23 7.96
N TYR A 70 -14.07 -5.45 8.29
CA TYR A 70 -12.69 -5.90 8.19
C TYR A 70 -12.39 -6.32 6.75
N MET A 71 -11.42 -5.63 6.13
CA MET A 71 -10.89 -5.90 4.79
C MET A 71 -9.59 -5.11 4.59
N PHE A 72 -8.91 -5.30 3.46
CA PHE A 72 -7.83 -4.41 3.06
C PHE A 72 -8.41 -3.11 2.52
N HIS A 73 -8.15 -2.00 3.21
CA HIS A 73 -8.71 -0.69 2.89
C HIS A 73 -7.68 0.26 2.23
N LYS A 74 -6.41 -0.15 2.13
CA LYS A 74 -5.29 0.75 1.79
C LYS A 74 -5.60 1.61 0.56
N GLU A 75 -5.88 1.00 -0.56
CA GLU A 75 -6.02 1.71 -1.84
C GLU A 75 -7.28 2.60 -1.85
N ARG A 76 -8.36 2.13 -1.20
CA ARG A 76 -9.58 2.94 -1.02
C ARG A 76 -9.32 4.15 -0.14
N LEU A 77 -8.60 4.00 0.96
CA LEU A 77 -8.26 5.09 1.87
C LEU A 77 -7.24 6.05 1.26
N CYS A 78 -6.35 5.60 0.35
CA CYS A 78 -5.52 6.49 -0.45
C CYS A 78 -6.39 7.48 -1.24
N ARG A 79 -7.49 7.01 -1.86
CA ARG A 79 -8.43 7.86 -2.60
C ARG A 79 -9.17 8.83 -1.67
N VAL A 80 -9.60 8.38 -0.51
CA VAL A 80 -10.25 9.24 0.50
C VAL A 80 -9.28 10.30 1.01
N LEU A 81 -8.05 9.92 1.34
CA LEU A 81 -7.03 10.84 1.84
C LEU A 81 -6.66 11.91 0.79
N GLU A 82 -6.54 11.50 -0.48
CA GLU A 82 -6.26 12.46 -1.56
C GLU A 82 -7.24 13.63 -1.56
N SER A 83 -8.53 13.35 -1.37
CA SER A 83 -9.57 14.39 -1.37
C SER A 83 -9.44 15.38 -0.20
N LYS A 84 -8.78 14.99 0.89
CA LYS A 84 -8.57 15.79 2.10
C LYS A 84 -7.26 16.60 2.07
N ILE A 85 -6.28 16.20 1.26
CA ILE A 85 -5.00 16.88 1.11
C ILE A 85 -5.19 18.22 0.39
N PRO A 86 -4.62 19.34 0.88
CA PRO A 86 -4.75 20.66 0.24
C PRO A 86 -4.38 20.66 -1.23
N LYS A 87 -5.17 21.37 -2.06
CA LYS A 87 -5.01 21.41 -3.53
C LYS A 87 -3.73 22.11 -4.01
N LYS A 88 -3.02 22.81 -3.13
CA LYS A 88 -1.70 23.40 -3.43
C LYS A 88 -0.63 22.35 -3.77
N TYR A 89 -0.77 21.12 -3.29
CA TYR A 89 0.11 20.00 -3.65
C TYR A 89 -0.38 19.38 -4.95
N THR A 90 0.42 19.52 -6.01
CA THR A 90 0.12 18.97 -7.33
C THR A 90 0.59 17.54 -7.51
N LYS A 91 1.36 17.04 -6.53
CA LYS A 91 1.93 15.70 -6.45
C LYS A 91 1.62 15.08 -5.10
N ILE A 92 1.48 13.75 -5.06
CA ILE A 92 1.25 12.99 -3.82
C ILE A 92 2.11 11.74 -3.85
N ALA A 93 2.83 11.47 -2.75
CA ALA A 93 3.53 10.22 -2.52
C ALA A 93 2.77 9.41 -1.46
N PHE A 94 2.15 8.28 -1.85
CA PHE A 94 1.60 7.31 -0.91
C PHE A 94 2.68 6.33 -0.50
N LEU A 95 2.97 6.27 0.78
CA LEU A 95 4.00 5.40 1.37
C LEU A 95 3.36 4.41 2.35
N ASP A 96 3.94 3.21 2.42
CA ASP A 96 3.67 2.31 3.53
C ASP A 96 4.20 2.92 4.83
N ALA A 97 3.53 2.65 5.93
CA ALA A 97 3.72 3.33 7.21
C ALA A 97 4.91 2.76 8.04
N ASP A 98 5.83 2.06 7.39
CA ASP A 98 6.92 1.31 8.00
C ASP A 98 8.20 1.34 7.16
N LEU A 99 8.46 2.48 6.50
CA LEU A 99 9.56 2.64 5.56
C LEU A 99 10.62 3.64 6.07
N ILE A 100 11.88 3.31 5.78
CA ILE A 100 13.02 4.21 5.96
C ILE A 100 13.74 4.34 4.62
N PHE A 101 13.98 5.56 4.17
CA PHE A 101 14.75 5.83 2.96
C PHE A 101 16.24 5.96 3.26
N SER A 102 17.08 5.44 2.38
CA SER A 102 18.56 5.53 2.50
C SER A 102 19.09 6.95 2.34
N ASP A 103 18.40 7.79 1.61
CA ASP A 103 18.81 9.14 1.28
C ASP A 103 17.63 10.12 1.32
N ALA A 104 17.80 11.25 2.01
CA ALA A 104 16.77 12.29 2.11
C ALA A 104 16.43 12.93 0.75
N LYS A 105 17.27 12.76 -0.27
CA LYS A 105 16.99 13.24 -1.63
C LYS A 105 15.80 12.58 -2.28
N TRP A 106 15.37 11.39 -1.80
CA TRP A 106 14.23 10.69 -2.39
C TRP A 106 13.01 11.59 -2.63
N TYR A 107 12.78 12.56 -1.71
CA TYR A 107 11.63 13.46 -1.82
C TYR A 107 11.79 14.45 -2.99
N SER A 108 12.93 15.12 -3.09
CA SER A 108 13.21 16.06 -4.18
C SER A 108 13.26 15.35 -5.54
N ASP A 109 13.91 14.18 -5.59
CA ASP A 109 14.08 13.39 -6.81
C ASP A 109 12.70 12.88 -7.31
N MET A 110 11.83 12.44 -6.39
CA MET A 110 10.47 12.05 -6.73
C MET A 110 9.66 13.23 -7.26
N SER A 111 9.71 14.37 -6.56
CA SER A 111 9.01 15.57 -7.03
C SER A 111 9.50 16.01 -8.41
N GLU A 112 10.79 16.01 -8.66
CA GLU A 112 11.37 16.36 -9.96
C GLU A 112 10.92 15.37 -11.05
N LYS A 113 11.04 14.06 -10.79
CA LYS A 113 10.68 13.01 -11.76
C LYS A 113 9.19 13.05 -12.12
N LEU A 114 8.33 13.43 -11.19
CA LEU A 114 6.91 13.64 -11.42
C LEU A 114 6.56 14.87 -12.29
N ASN A 115 7.52 15.74 -12.63
CA ASN A 115 7.29 16.79 -13.65
C ASN A 115 7.12 16.18 -15.03
N THR A 116 7.73 15.02 -15.29
CA THR A 116 7.76 14.37 -16.62
C THR A 116 7.10 12.99 -16.66
N HIS A 117 6.80 12.40 -15.50
CA HIS A 117 6.16 11.09 -15.35
C HIS A 117 4.86 11.21 -14.55
N ASP A 118 3.91 10.35 -14.84
CA ASP A 118 2.61 10.33 -14.15
C ASP A 118 2.70 9.57 -12.82
N VAL A 119 3.53 8.51 -12.78
CA VAL A 119 3.71 7.59 -11.66
C VAL A 119 5.18 7.26 -11.47
N VAL A 120 5.67 7.29 -10.22
CA VAL A 120 7.07 7.00 -9.88
C VAL A 120 7.12 6.07 -8.67
N GLN A 121 7.78 4.91 -8.80
CA GLN A 121 8.05 4.07 -7.63
C GLN A 121 9.17 4.68 -6.78
N ALA A 122 9.01 4.65 -5.46
CA ALA A 122 9.83 5.42 -4.53
C ALA A 122 11.24 4.88 -4.32
N PHE A 123 11.66 3.82 -5.00
CA PHE A 123 12.94 3.16 -4.78
C PHE A 123 13.43 2.39 -6.01
N GLU A 124 14.72 2.07 -6.01
CA GLU A 124 15.31 1.06 -6.89
C GLU A 124 15.37 -0.31 -6.19
N PHE A 125 15.81 -0.34 -4.92
CA PHE A 125 15.89 -1.56 -4.11
C PHE A 125 15.10 -1.42 -2.83
N GLY A 126 14.25 -2.40 -2.57
CA GLY A 126 13.50 -2.55 -1.32
C GLY A 126 14.10 -3.67 -0.47
N HIS A 127 14.39 -3.36 0.79
CA HIS A 127 15.01 -4.26 1.75
C HIS A 127 14.05 -4.52 2.91
N TRP A 128 13.80 -5.79 3.24
CA TRP A 128 13.09 -6.15 4.46
C TRP A 128 14.07 -6.33 5.60
N LEU A 129 13.86 -5.63 6.69
CA LEU A 129 14.66 -5.81 7.90
C LEU A 129 14.15 -7.02 8.69
N ASP A 130 15.05 -7.63 9.44
CA ASP A 130 14.71 -8.66 10.42
C ASP A 130 14.08 -8.07 11.70
N LEU A 131 13.70 -8.92 12.63
CA LEU A 131 13.13 -8.55 13.93
C LEU A 131 14.01 -7.56 14.72
N THR A 132 15.32 -7.62 14.54
CA THR A 132 16.28 -6.74 15.25
C THR A 132 16.44 -5.36 14.60
N TYR A 133 15.88 -5.14 13.41
CA TYR A 133 16.07 -3.97 12.55
C TYR A 133 17.53 -3.71 12.14
N LYS A 134 18.44 -4.69 12.33
CA LYS A 134 19.87 -4.55 12.05
C LYS A 134 20.30 -5.24 10.76
N ASN A 135 19.60 -6.31 10.37
CA ASN A 135 19.97 -7.12 9.22
C ASN A 135 18.89 -7.07 8.14
N VAL A 136 19.32 -7.17 6.89
CA VAL A 136 18.43 -7.32 5.74
C VAL A 136 18.14 -8.81 5.54
N SER A 137 16.86 -9.19 5.65
CA SER A 137 16.41 -10.58 5.44
C SER A 137 16.04 -10.88 3.98
N LEU A 138 15.64 -9.84 3.22
CA LEU A 138 15.27 -9.97 1.82
C LEU A 138 15.53 -8.66 1.08
N THR A 139 15.96 -8.74 -0.18
CA THR A 139 16.05 -7.60 -1.10
C THR A 139 15.28 -7.91 -2.39
N ARG A 140 14.53 -6.93 -2.89
CA ARG A 140 13.88 -6.96 -4.20
C ARG A 140 14.07 -5.65 -4.94
N GLU A 141 14.07 -5.74 -6.26
CA GLU A 141 14.12 -4.55 -7.13
C GLU A 141 12.74 -3.91 -7.30
N THR A 142 12.72 -2.67 -7.73
CA THR A 142 11.52 -1.97 -8.20
C THR A 142 10.78 -2.80 -9.26
N SER A 143 9.45 -2.84 -9.18
CA SER A 143 8.63 -3.53 -10.19
C SER A 143 8.70 -2.88 -11.57
N VAL A 144 9.12 -1.62 -11.66
CA VAL A 144 9.27 -0.91 -12.95
C VAL A 144 10.38 -1.51 -13.82
N LYS A 145 11.37 -2.18 -13.21
CA LYS A 145 12.44 -2.91 -13.91
C LYS A 145 12.02 -4.31 -14.39
N CYS A 146 10.83 -4.78 -14.02
CA CYS A 146 10.39 -6.13 -14.39
C CYS A 146 10.30 -6.28 -15.91
N PRO A 147 11.13 -7.13 -16.53
CA PRO A 147 11.11 -7.31 -17.99
C PRO A 147 9.90 -8.16 -18.40
N GLY A 148 9.36 -7.86 -19.58
CA GLY A 148 8.29 -8.65 -20.18
C GLY A 148 6.91 -8.42 -19.59
N ASN A 149 6.00 -9.35 -19.86
CA ASN A 149 4.58 -9.23 -19.55
C ASN A 149 4.14 -10.05 -18.34
N VAL A 150 5.07 -10.67 -17.62
CA VAL A 150 4.77 -11.54 -16.48
C VAL A 150 5.47 -10.99 -15.24
N TYR A 151 4.70 -10.68 -14.21
CA TYR A 151 5.23 -10.29 -12.91
C TYR A 151 6.07 -11.42 -12.29
N SER A 152 7.20 -11.06 -11.72
CA SER A 152 8.12 -11.98 -11.05
C SER A 152 8.37 -11.54 -9.60
N HIS A 153 8.51 -12.52 -8.68
CA HIS A 153 8.83 -12.26 -7.28
C HIS A 153 10.24 -11.67 -7.02
N LYS A 154 11.08 -11.55 -8.05
CA LYS A 154 12.33 -10.78 -7.96
C LYS A 154 12.05 -9.29 -7.74
N PHE A 155 10.88 -8.82 -8.14
CA PHE A 155 10.46 -7.42 -8.08
C PHE A 155 9.39 -7.19 -7.01
N HIS A 156 9.31 -5.96 -6.52
CA HIS A 156 8.34 -5.59 -5.49
C HIS A 156 7.43 -4.44 -5.95
N PRO A 157 6.09 -4.64 -5.98
CA PRO A 157 5.14 -3.64 -6.43
C PRO A 157 4.68 -2.67 -5.33
N GLY A 158 4.99 -2.97 -4.06
CA GLY A 158 4.53 -2.20 -2.90
C GLY A 158 5.49 -1.10 -2.46
N PHE A 159 5.46 -0.79 -1.19
CA PHE A 159 6.21 0.19 -0.43
C PHE A 159 5.80 1.64 -0.67
N GLY A 160 6.05 2.20 -1.84
CA GLY A 160 5.75 3.61 -2.06
C GLY A 160 5.65 4.00 -3.52
N TRP A 161 4.70 4.88 -3.80
CA TRP A 161 4.40 5.39 -5.13
C TRP A 161 4.09 6.87 -5.10
N GLY A 162 4.81 7.66 -5.92
CA GLY A 162 4.50 9.05 -6.21
C GLY A 162 3.62 9.19 -7.45
N PHE A 163 2.76 10.18 -7.42
CA PHE A 163 1.81 10.45 -8.49
C PHE A 163 1.73 11.94 -8.83
N ARG A 164 1.61 12.25 -10.11
CA ARG A 164 0.97 13.49 -10.52
C ARG A 164 -0.48 13.41 -10.09
N ARG A 165 -0.92 14.37 -9.30
CA ARG A 165 -2.26 14.36 -8.70
C ARG A 165 -3.38 14.33 -9.74
N GLU A 166 -3.19 15.02 -10.87
CA GLU A 166 -4.14 15.00 -11.98
C GLU A 166 -4.35 13.58 -12.54
N TRP A 167 -3.27 12.82 -12.70
CA TRP A 167 -3.37 11.44 -13.16
C TRP A 167 -4.01 10.54 -12.10
N TYR A 168 -3.60 10.72 -10.83
CA TYR A 168 -4.14 9.95 -9.72
C TYR A 168 -5.66 10.12 -9.59
N ASN A 169 -6.18 11.32 -9.74
CA ASN A 169 -7.62 11.60 -9.66
C ASN A 169 -8.42 10.92 -10.77
N LYS A 170 -7.82 10.73 -11.95
CA LYS A 170 -8.47 10.05 -13.09
C LYS A 170 -8.44 8.53 -12.95
N VAL A 171 -7.37 7.99 -12.41
CA VAL A 171 -7.10 6.54 -12.39
C VAL A 171 -6.85 6.06 -10.95
N GLY A 172 -5.73 6.47 -10.34
CA GLY A 172 -5.29 6.05 -9.00
C GLY A 172 -4.93 4.57 -8.92
N PHE A 173 -4.94 4.04 -7.69
CA PHE A 173 -4.81 2.60 -7.44
C PHE A 173 -6.09 1.84 -7.77
N PHE A 174 -5.95 0.53 -8.00
CA PHE A 174 -7.07 -0.39 -8.03
C PHE A 174 -7.61 -0.60 -6.61
N ASP A 175 -8.65 0.13 -6.25
CA ASP A 175 -9.15 0.23 -4.88
C ASP A 175 -10.20 -0.85 -4.50
N TRP A 176 -10.53 -1.76 -5.41
CA TRP A 176 -11.41 -2.92 -5.15
C TRP A 176 -10.68 -4.13 -4.55
N ALA A 177 -9.37 -4.05 -4.34
CA ALA A 177 -8.54 -5.16 -3.86
C ALA A 177 -8.71 -5.42 -2.36
N VAL A 178 -9.94 -5.62 -1.90
CA VAL A 178 -10.31 -5.74 -0.47
C VAL A 178 -9.84 -7.04 0.20
N SER A 179 -9.25 -7.97 -0.54
CA SER A 179 -8.46 -9.10 0.00
C SER A 179 -6.95 -8.87 -0.05
N GLY A 180 -6.52 -7.66 -0.42
CA GLY A 180 -5.11 -7.26 -0.57
C GLY A 180 -4.58 -7.40 -1.99
N SER A 181 -3.28 -7.13 -2.18
CA SER A 181 -2.58 -7.10 -3.49
C SER A 181 -3.01 -5.96 -4.41
N GLY A 182 -3.58 -4.88 -3.87
CA GLY A 182 -3.99 -3.72 -4.67
C GLY A 182 -2.82 -3.05 -5.39
N ASP A 183 -1.66 -2.99 -4.77
CA ASP A 183 -0.41 -2.55 -5.37
C ASP A 183 0.00 -3.44 -6.56
N THR A 184 0.01 -4.76 -6.37
CA THR A 184 0.37 -5.72 -7.44
C THR A 184 -0.60 -5.62 -8.62
N LEU A 185 -1.90 -5.55 -8.35
CA LEU A 185 -2.94 -5.43 -9.37
C LEU A 185 -2.82 -4.10 -10.12
N SER A 186 -2.58 -3.01 -9.40
CA SER A 186 -2.38 -1.69 -10.01
C SER A 186 -1.18 -1.66 -10.94
N VAL A 187 -0.02 -2.13 -10.47
CA VAL A 187 1.22 -2.16 -11.26
C VAL A 187 1.09 -3.05 -12.48
N ALA A 188 0.48 -4.23 -12.34
CA ALA A 188 0.26 -5.13 -13.47
C ALA A 188 -0.61 -4.47 -14.56
N ALA A 189 -1.67 -3.77 -14.16
CA ALA A 189 -2.51 -3.03 -15.10
C ALA A 189 -1.74 -1.86 -15.76
N TRP A 190 -0.97 -1.08 -14.99
CA TRP A 190 -0.18 0.04 -15.52
C TRP A 190 0.89 -0.40 -16.51
N MET A 191 1.50 -1.56 -16.28
CA MET A 191 2.60 -2.11 -17.08
C MET A 191 2.16 -3.16 -18.11
N LYS A 192 0.86 -3.49 -18.21
CA LYS A 192 0.31 -4.60 -19.03
C LYS A 192 0.98 -5.96 -18.74
N GLN A 193 1.19 -6.23 -17.48
CA GLN A 193 1.73 -7.51 -17.06
C GLN A 193 0.61 -8.49 -16.72
N SER A 194 0.86 -9.77 -16.94
CA SER A 194 0.06 -10.87 -16.41
C SER A 194 0.66 -11.39 -15.10
N PHE A 195 -0.17 -11.98 -14.26
CA PHE A 195 0.30 -12.62 -13.02
C PHE A 195 0.93 -13.98 -13.31
N PRO A 196 1.96 -14.39 -12.56
CA PRO A 196 2.44 -15.76 -12.56
C PRO A 196 1.29 -16.71 -12.19
N LYS A 197 1.20 -17.84 -12.88
CA LYS A 197 0.21 -18.87 -12.54
C LYS A 197 0.39 -19.29 -11.07
N GLY A 198 -0.68 -19.22 -10.28
CA GLY A 198 -0.73 -19.66 -8.89
C GLY A 198 -0.19 -18.67 -7.85
N ALA A 199 0.43 -17.54 -8.22
CA ALA A 199 1.07 -16.65 -7.24
C ALA A 199 0.13 -15.56 -6.70
N HIS A 200 -0.75 -15.00 -7.50
CA HIS A 200 -1.72 -13.99 -7.10
C HIS A 200 -2.95 -14.14 -7.98
N SER A 201 -3.79 -15.12 -7.67
CA SER A 201 -5.03 -15.26 -8.41
C SER A 201 -5.96 -14.11 -8.04
N LEU A 202 -6.34 -13.33 -9.05
CA LEU A 202 -7.43 -12.37 -8.90
C LEU A 202 -8.70 -13.15 -8.50
N PRO A 203 -9.36 -12.84 -7.36
CA PRO A 203 -10.61 -13.49 -7.01
C PRO A 203 -11.66 -13.31 -8.10
N LYS A 204 -12.45 -14.33 -8.38
CA LYS A 204 -13.49 -14.29 -9.41
C LYS A 204 -14.43 -13.09 -9.24
N SER A 205 -14.78 -12.75 -8.02
CA SER A 205 -15.60 -11.58 -7.71
C SER A 205 -15.04 -10.25 -8.20
N MET A 206 -13.73 -10.14 -8.39
CA MET A 206 -13.05 -8.90 -8.82
C MET A 206 -12.76 -8.86 -10.32
N ASN A 207 -13.01 -9.93 -11.09
CA ASN A 207 -12.62 -10.02 -12.49
C ASN A 207 -13.20 -8.87 -13.33
N SER A 208 -14.49 -8.58 -13.22
CA SER A 208 -15.16 -7.56 -14.03
C SER A 208 -14.58 -6.16 -13.74
N VAL A 209 -14.52 -5.76 -12.46
CA VAL A 209 -13.98 -4.43 -12.09
C VAL A 209 -12.50 -4.30 -12.44
N TYR A 210 -11.74 -5.39 -12.43
CA TYR A 210 -10.34 -5.35 -12.82
C TYR A 210 -10.16 -5.23 -14.33
N GLN A 211 -11.00 -5.89 -15.12
CA GLN A 211 -11.03 -5.69 -16.59
C GLN A 211 -11.36 -4.24 -16.92
N ASP A 212 -12.38 -3.66 -16.29
CA ASP A 212 -12.72 -2.24 -16.45
C ASP A 212 -11.53 -1.33 -16.09
N TYR A 213 -10.85 -1.60 -14.96
CA TYR A 213 -9.67 -0.87 -14.55
C TYR A 213 -8.51 -0.97 -15.57
N CYS A 214 -8.32 -2.11 -16.22
CA CYS A 214 -7.28 -2.32 -17.22
C CYS A 214 -7.51 -1.53 -18.54
N THR A 215 -8.70 -0.95 -18.75
CA THR A 215 -8.99 -0.08 -19.90
C THR A 215 -8.41 1.33 -19.78
N MET A 216 -7.88 1.70 -18.59
CA MET A 216 -7.34 3.02 -18.35
C MET A 216 -6.25 3.43 -19.33
N LYS A 217 -6.08 4.74 -19.50
CA LYS A 217 -4.90 5.30 -20.16
C LYS A 217 -3.67 5.01 -19.29
N LYS A 218 -2.68 4.36 -19.88
CA LYS A 218 -1.44 4.02 -19.19
C LYS A 218 -0.68 5.23 -18.71
N PRO A 219 -0.07 5.15 -17.52
CA PRO A 219 0.84 6.17 -17.05
C PRO A 219 2.18 6.13 -17.78
N LYS A 220 2.83 7.27 -17.86
CA LYS A 220 4.27 7.32 -18.03
C LYS A 220 4.90 7.01 -16.65
N ILE A 221 5.46 5.81 -16.53
CA ILE A 221 5.94 5.27 -15.25
C ILE A 221 7.47 5.29 -15.16
N SER A 222 8.00 5.51 -13.96
CA SER A 222 9.43 5.46 -13.64
C SER A 222 9.65 5.02 -12.18
N TYR A 223 10.90 5.04 -11.73
CA TYR A 223 11.32 4.75 -10.36
C TYR A 223 12.47 5.67 -9.95
N LEU A 224 12.83 5.69 -8.67
CA LEU A 224 13.97 6.46 -8.16
C LEU A 224 15.24 5.61 -8.20
N GLU A 225 16.13 5.95 -9.13
CA GLU A 225 17.44 5.29 -9.30
C GLU A 225 18.35 5.58 -8.09
N GLY A 226 19.08 4.58 -7.63
CA GLY A 226 20.00 4.67 -6.51
C GLY A 226 19.35 4.86 -5.13
N ILE A 227 18.03 4.97 -5.06
CA ILE A 227 17.31 5.07 -3.78
C ILE A 227 16.97 3.68 -3.27
N HIS A 228 17.40 3.40 -2.03
CA HIS A 228 17.05 2.21 -1.29
C HIS A 228 16.02 2.54 -0.23
N VAL A 229 15.08 1.62 0.00
CA VAL A 229 14.08 1.72 1.05
C VAL A 229 14.14 0.49 1.95
N PHE A 230 14.07 0.70 3.26
CA PHE A 230 14.09 -0.34 4.28
C PHE A 230 12.71 -0.44 4.92
N HIS A 231 12.13 -1.64 4.82
CA HIS A 231 10.83 -1.96 5.41
C HIS A 231 11.07 -2.54 6.81
N LEU A 232 10.48 -1.89 7.79
CA LEU A 232 10.55 -2.29 9.19
C LEU A 232 9.78 -3.60 9.41
N TYR A 233 10.34 -4.47 10.24
CA TYR A 233 9.73 -5.76 10.54
C TYR A 233 8.38 -5.59 11.24
N HIS A 234 7.37 -6.34 10.82
CA HIS A 234 6.09 -6.49 11.50
C HIS A 234 5.46 -7.87 11.20
N GLY A 235 5.97 -8.89 11.87
CA GLY A 235 5.52 -10.27 11.74
C GLY A 235 6.12 -11.04 10.56
N SER A 236 6.05 -12.36 10.65
CA SER A 236 6.62 -13.26 9.64
C SER A 236 5.87 -13.16 8.30
N ARG A 237 6.63 -13.20 7.19
CA ARG A 237 6.08 -13.23 5.84
C ARG A 237 5.23 -14.48 5.56
N VAL A 238 5.54 -15.59 6.23
CA VAL A 238 4.75 -16.84 6.13
C VAL A 238 3.30 -16.61 6.54
N ASN A 239 3.07 -15.83 7.60
CA ASN A 239 1.75 -15.54 8.13
C ASN A 239 0.91 -14.62 7.23
N ARG A 240 1.53 -13.96 6.23
CA ARG A 240 0.84 -13.08 5.28
C ARG A 240 -0.08 -13.83 4.31
N GLN A 241 0.09 -15.13 4.12
CA GLN A 241 -0.75 -16.02 3.30
C GLN A 241 -1.13 -15.41 1.93
N TYR A 242 -0.16 -14.81 1.25
CA TYR A 242 -0.37 -13.99 0.05
C TYR A 242 -1.22 -14.64 -1.05
N VAL A 243 -1.26 -15.97 -1.11
CA VAL A 243 -2.07 -16.73 -2.07
C VAL A 243 -3.42 -17.11 -1.47
N HIS A 244 -3.43 -17.65 -0.25
CA HIS A 244 -4.63 -18.23 0.35
C HIS A 244 -5.68 -17.19 0.76
N ARG A 245 -5.27 -15.99 1.17
CA ARG A 245 -6.20 -14.94 1.59
C ARG A 245 -7.23 -14.54 0.51
N HIS A 246 -6.88 -14.73 -0.76
CA HIS A 246 -7.78 -14.40 -1.87
C HIS A 246 -8.92 -15.40 -2.05
N SER A 247 -8.78 -16.64 -1.54
CA SER A 247 -9.82 -17.66 -1.61
C SER A 247 -11.13 -17.25 -0.93
N ILE A 248 -11.05 -16.36 0.05
CA ILE A 248 -12.23 -15.81 0.76
C ILE A 248 -13.23 -15.17 -0.22
N LEU A 249 -12.74 -14.52 -1.27
CA LEU A 249 -13.54 -13.80 -2.28
C LEU A 249 -13.60 -14.50 -3.64
N ASN A 250 -13.17 -15.76 -3.71
CA ASN A 250 -13.23 -16.53 -4.95
C ASN A 250 -14.65 -17.09 -5.19
N ILE A 251 -15.61 -16.20 -5.35
CA ILE A 251 -17.04 -16.50 -5.57
C ILE A 251 -17.53 -15.86 -6.86
N GLU A 252 -18.63 -16.36 -7.42
CA GLU A 252 -19.20 -15.93 -8.71
C GLU A 252 -20.06 -14.63 -8.62
N ARG A 253 -20.03 -13.92 -7.47
CA ARG A 253 -20.70 -12.62 -7.31
C ARG A 253 -19.74 -11.49 -7.59
N ASP A 254 -20.19 -10.45 -8.31
CA ASP A 254 -19.40 -9.25 -8.56
C ASP A 254 -19.15 -8.49 -7.26
N ILE A 255 -17.91 -8.05 -7.04
CA ILE A 255 -17.48 -7.33 -5.83
C ILE A 255 -18.30 -6.06 -5.60
N ARG A 256 -18.76 -5.40 -6.66
CA ARG A 256 -19.63 -4.21 -6.60
C ARG A 256 -20.94 -4.47 -5.86
N THR A 257 -21.43 -5.72 -5.87
CA THR A 257 -22.64 -6.11 -5.16
C THR A 257 -22.40 -6.51 -3.70
N LEU A 258 -21.14 -6.70 -3.32
CA LEU A 258 -20.72 -7.10 -1.97
C LEU A 258 -20.35 -5.91 -1.09
N LEU A 259 -20.04 -4.77 -1.71
CA LEU A 259 -19.53 -3.58 -1.05
C LEU A 259 -20.48 -2.40 -1.22
N LYS A 260 -20.52 -1.57 -0.19
CA LYS A 260 -21.09 -0.21 -0.22
C LYS A 260 -20.05 0.78 0.30
N VAL A 261 -20.22 2.03 -0.06
CA VAL A 261 -19.39 3.13 0.48
C VAL A 261 -20.13 3.75 1.66
N ASN A 262 -19.47 3.86 2.80
CA ASN A 262 -20.05 4.52 3.97
C ASN A 262 -19.93 6.06 3.89
N LYS A 263 -20.47 6.78 4.87
CA LYS A 263 -20.47 8.25 4.93
C LYS A 263 -19.08 8.87 4.92
N ASP A 264 -18.07 8.15 5.41
CA ASP A 264 -16.68 8.59 5.51
C ASP A 264 -15.85 8.21 4.26
N GLY A 265 -16.46 7.52 3.30
CA GLY A 265 -15.85 7.12 2.04
C GLY A 265 -15.16 5.74 2.07
N ALA A 266 -15.11 5.05 3.21
CA ALA A 266 -14.59 3.69 3.29
C ALA A 266 -15.56 2.67 2.72
N TYR A 267 -15.03 1.51 2.29
CA TYR A 267 -15.88 0.37 1.94
C TYR A 267 -16.43 -0.33 3.17
N GLU A 268 -17.64 -0.84 3.05
CA GLU A 268 -18.29 -1.73 3.99
C GLU A 268 -18.93 -2.90 3.27
N TRP A 269 -18.94 -4.07 3.94
CA TRP A 269 -19.70 -5.21 3.45
C TRP A 269 -21.19 -4.94 3.49
N VAL A 270 -21.90 -5.27 2.45
CA VAL A 270 -23.38 -5.29 2.45
C VAL A 270 -23.88 -6.34 3.46
N GLU A 271 -23.16 -7.48 3.56
CA GLU A 271 -23.43 -8.58 4.50
C GLU A 271 -22.23 -8.79 5.44
N PRO A 272 -22.05 -7.94 6.50
CA PRO A 272 -20.84 -7.99 7.35
C PRO A 272 -20.63 -9.34 8.05
N SER A 273 -21.69 -9.98 8.51
CA SER A 273 -21.65 -11.27 9.23
C SER A 273 -21.00 -12.39 8.42
N ARG A 274 -21.06 -12.29 7.09
CA ARG A 274 -20.49 -13.29 6.20
C ARG A 274 -18.97 -13.20 6.08
N TRP A 275 -18.40 -12.00 6.21
CA TRP A 275 -17.01 -11.72 5.84
C TRP A 275 -16.14 -11.30 7.00
N ASN A 276 -16.69 -10.55 7.97
CA ASN A 276 -15.90 -9.91 9.01
C ASN A 276 -15.10 -10.90 9.85
N SER A 277 -15.70 -12.00 10.29
CA SER A 277 -15.00 -12.99 11.13
C SER A 277 -13.82 -13.63 10.40
N LYS A 278 -13.97 -13.92 9.10
CA LYS A 278 -12.93 -14.55 8.29
C LYS A 278 -11.74 -13.61 8.08
N LEU A 279 -12.02 -12.34 7.76
CA LEU A 279 -10.97 -11.36 7.50
C LEU A 279 -10.33 -10.85 8.78
N LEU A 280 -11.09 -10.67 9.87
CA LEU A 280 -10.50 -10.38 11.17
C LEU A 280 -9.62 -11.54 11.63
N GLY A 281 -10.08 -12.79 11.50
CA GLY A 281 -9.27 -13.98 11.78
C GLY A 281 -7.97 -14.02 10.99
N TYR A 282 -8.01 -13.65 9.70
CA TYR A 282 -6.80 -13.50 8.88
C TYR A 282 -5.85 -12.44 9.44
N PHE A 283 -6.36 -11.24 9.81
CA PHE A 283 -5.50 -10.17 10.36
C PHE A 283 -4.88 -10.55 11.71
N ILE A 284 -5.60 -11.27 12.57
CA ILE A 284 -5.07 -11.79 13.84
C ILE A 284 -4.00 -12.84 13.57
N ALA A 285 -4.25 -13.77 12.63
CA ALA A 285 -3.32 -14.84 12.28
C ALA A 285 -2.02 -14.34 11.61
N ARG A 286 -1.98 -13.10 11.14
CA ARG A 286 -0.73 -12.47 10.65
C ARG A 286 0.32 -12.34 11.75
N ASP A 287 -0.12 -12.23 13.01
CA ASP A 287 0.76 -12.09 14.16
C ASP A 287 1.83 -11.01 13.94
N ASP A 288 1.38 -9.78 13.68
CA ASP A 288 2.26 -8.67 13.33
C ASP A 288 3.22 -8.27 14.47
N ASP A 289 2.95 -8.69 15.70
CA ASP A 289 3.85 -8.53 16.87
C ASP A 289 4.76 -9.75 17.09
N GLY A 290 4.56 -10.82 16.34
CA GLY A 290 5.27 -12.10 16.50
C GLY A 290 6.71 -12.06 16.03
N VAL A 291 7.40 -13.16 16.29
CA VAL A 291 8.78 -13.41 15.83
C VAL A 291 8.80 -13.97 14.41
N GLU A 292 9.97 -13.93 13.77
CA GLU A 292 10.14 -14.49 12.44
C GLU A 292 10.07 -16.03 12.51
N LEU A 293 9.20 -16.60 11.68
CA LEU A 293 9.10 -18.04 11.52
C LEU A 293 9.97 -18.49 10.35
N PRO A 294 10.64 -19.66 10.43
CA PRO A 294 11.40 -20.20 9.31
C PRO A 294 10.47 -20.44 8.12
N GLU A 295 10.91 -20.08 6.92
CA GLU A 295 10.20 -20.47 5.69
C GLU A 295 10.26 -22.01 5.58
N VAL A 296 9.10 -22.65 5.57
CA VAL A 296 9.03 -24.09 5.31
C VAL A 296 9.45 -24.28 3.86
N GLU A 297 10.59 -24.96 3.65
CA GLU A 297 11.03 -25.34 2.31
C GLU A 297 9.89 -26.12 1.64
N LYS A 298 9.39 -25.59 0.54
CA LYS A 298 8.44 -26.34 -0.30
C LYS A 298 9.18 -27.59 -0.79
N PRO A 299 8.59 -28.79 -0.66
CA PRO A 299 9.19 -29.98 -1.25
C PRO A 299 9.47 -29.69 -2.72
N LYS A 300 10.72 -29.91 -3.15
CA LYS A 300 11.11 -29.83 -4.55
C LYS A 300 10.24 -30.85 -5.28
N VAL A 301 9.29 -30.35 -6.09
CA VAL A 301 8.58 -31.23 -7.04
C VAL A 301 9.65 -31.64 -8.04
N THR A 302 10.16 -32.85 -7.86
CA THR A 302 10.98 -33.53 -8.87
C THR A 302 10.10 -33.77 -10.07
N SER A 303 10.48 -33.15 -11.18
CA SER A 303 9.87 -33.28 -12.51
C SER A 303 9.87 -34.68 -13.03
#